data_751042fbb3219732d63f41ea7fa42f2d
#
_entry.id   751042fbb3219732d63f41ea7fa42f2d
#
_cell.length_a   1.000
_cell.length_b   1.000
_cell.length_c   1.000
_cell.angle_alpha   90.00
_cell.angle_beta   90.00
_cell.angle_gamma   90.00
#
_symmetry.space_group_name_H-M   'P 1'
#
loop_
_entity.id
_entity.type
_entity.pdbx_description
1 polymer ?
#
loop_
_entity_poly.entity_id
_entity_poly.type
_entity_poly.pdbx_seq_one_letter_code
_entity_poly.pdbx_strand_id
1 'polypeptide(L)'
;MAGILDDAYVATDDERIEATVKAFGGKVVMTSPLHKSGTDRCYEAFTKIEGHFDVVVNIQGDEPFIQQSQLEAIKACFDDSSTQIATLVKPFSSDDSFEALENVNSPKVVLNKNRNAMYFSRSVIPYQRNAEKNEWLKEHTYYKHIGLYAYRTEVLKEITNLPQSPLELAESLEQLRWLENGYSIKAGITSVETIGIDTPQDLERAEEFLKTQQHS
;
A
#
# COMPACT_ATOMS: atom_id res chain seq x y z
N MET A 1 9.94 -15.25 -0.81
CA MET A 1 8.67 -14.92 -1.50
C MET A 1 8.18 -16.03 -2.43
N ALA A 2 8.99 -17.05 -2.69
CA ALA A 2 8.57 -18.19 -3.50
C ALA A 2 7.35 -18.88 -2.87
N GLY A 3 6.29 -19.07 -3.66
CA GLY A 3 5.05 -19.74 -3.25
C GLY A 3 3.88 -18.85 -2.86
N ILE A 4 4.06 -17.52 -2.70
CA ILE A 4 2.98 -16.58 -2.44
C ILE A 4 2.56 -15.88 -3.74
N LEU A 5 3.53 -15.44 -4.52
CA LEU A 5 3.37 -14.81 -5.83
C LEU A 5 3.82 -15.79 -6.92
N ASP A 6 3.09 -15.81 -8.03
CA ASP A 6 3.44 -16.63 -9.20
C ASP A 6 4.65 -16.04 -9.93
N ASP A 7 4.74 -14.71 -9.97
CA ASP A 7 5.84 -13.98 -10.61
C ASP A 7 6.05 -12.59 -9.99
N ALA A 8 7.22 -11.98 -10.25
CA ALA A 8 7.56 -10.65 -9.81
C ALA A 8 8.39 -9.90 -10.86
N TYR A 9 8.03 -8.64 -11.11
CA TYR A 9 8.68 -7.78 -12.09
C TYR A 9 8.95 -6.40 -11.49
N VAL A 10 10.08 -5.82 -11.85
CA VAL A 10 10.36 -4.40 -11.56
C VAL A 10 9.86 -3.57 -12.74
N ALA A 11 8.93 -2.65 -12.49
CA ALA A 11 8.45 -1.67 -13.47
C ALA A 11 9.23 -0.37 -13.31
N THR A 12 9.94 0.07 -14.34
CA THR A 12 10.78 1.27 -14.28
C THR A 12 10.84 1.98 -15.63
N ASP A 13 11.16 3.27 -15.61
CA ASP A 13 11.50 4.08 -16.79
C ASP A 13 12.99 4.45 -16.85
N ASP A 14 13.79 3.94 -15.90
CA ASP A 14 15.22 4.24 -15.76
C ASP A 14 16.08 3.06 -16.21
N GLU A 15 16.91 3.26 -17.24
CA GLU A 15 17.82 2.26 -17.80
C GLU A 15 18.87 1.77 -16.78
N ARG A 16 19.22 2.58 -15.78
CA ARG A 16 20.17 2.19 -14.72
C ARG A 16 19.53 1.15 -13.79
N ILE A 17 18.24 1.33 -13.48
CA ILE A 17 17.46 0.36 -12.70
C ILE A 17 17.30 -0.92 -13.52
N GLU A 18 16.95 -0.79 -14.81
CA GLU A 18 16.85 -1.94 -15.71
C GLU A 18 18.13 -2.77 -15.71
N ALA A 19 19.27 -2.11 -15.91
CA ALA A 19 20.59 -2.77 -15.94
C ALA A 19 20.90 -3.46 -14.59
N THR A 20 20.60 -2.81 -13.49
CA THR A 20 20.81 -3.35 -12.14
C THR A 20 19.94 -4.59 -11.89
N VAL A 21 18.65 -4.53 -12.24
CA VAL A 21 17.73 -5.67 -12.08
C VAL A 21 18.18 -6.87 -12.92
N LYS A 22 18.57 -6.64 -14.17
CA LYS A 22 19.10 -7.70 -15.05
C LYS A 22 20.40 -8.30 -14.51
N ALA A 23 21.26 -7.50 -13.88
CA ALA A 23 22.53 -7.96 -13.35
C ALA A 23 22.40 -9.02 -12.23
N PHE A 24 21.35 -8.97 -11.42
CA PHE A 24 21.05 -10.02 -10.44
C PHE A 24 20.04 -11.07 -10.92
N GLY A 25 19.67 -11.06 -12.20
CA GLY A 25 18.75 -12.04 -12.81
C GLY A 25 17.26 -11.78 -12.52
N GLY A 26 16.92 -10.56 -12.07
CA GLY A 26 15.53 -10.14 -11.88
C GLY A 26 14.81 -9.87 -13.20
N LYS A 27 13.50 -9.91 -13.18
CA LYS A 27 12.65 -9.55 -14.31
C LYS A 27 12.31 -8.06 -14.25
N VAL A 28 12.41 -7.38 -15.39
CA VAL A 28 12.15 -5.94 -15.48
C VAL A 28 11.29 -5.62 -16.71
N VAL A 29 10.39 -4.66 -16.56
CA VAL A 29 9.56 -4.12 -17.63
C VAL A 29 9.78 -2.62 -17.71
N MET A 30 10.25 -2.16 -18.88
CA MET A 30 10.38 -0.73 -19.14
C MET A 30 9.01 -0.11 -19.43
N THR A 31 8.71 0.98 -18.72
CA THR A 31 7.43 1.70 -18.79
C THR A 31 7.65 3.15 -19.17
N SER A 32 6.57 3.84 -19.52
CA SER A 32 6.62 5.26 -19.89
C SER A 32 7.07 6.14 -18.69
N PRO A 33 7.90 7.16 -18.91
CA PRO A 33 8.22 8.17 -17.90
C PRO A 33 7.06 9.14 -17.63
N LEU A 34 5.97 9.06 -18.41
CA LEU A 34 4.84 10.00 -18.31
C LEU A 34 3.79 9.61 -17.27
N HIS A 35 3.94 8.46 -16.63
CA HIS A 35 3.02 8.02 -15.57
C HIS A 35 3.03 8.98 -14.39
N LYS A 36 1.82 9.30 -13.90
CA LYS A 36 1.61 10.21 -12.77
C LYS A 36 1.50 9.45 -11.44
N SER A 37 1.23 8.14 -11.50
CA SER A 37 1.08 7.31 -10.30
C SER A 37 1.77 5.95 -10.47
N GLY A 38 2.08 5.31 -9.34
CA GLY A 38 2.57 3.93 -9.31
C GLY A 38 1.53 2.94 -9.85
N THR A 39 0.25 3.23 -9.70
CA THR A 39 -0.86 2.41 -10.21
C THR A 39 -0.89 2.40 -11.74
N ASP A 40 -0.73 3.56 -12.39
CA ASP A 40 -0.67 3.65 -13.85
C ASP A 40 0.54 2.90 -14.42
N ARG A 41 1.72 3.05 -13.77
CA ARG A 41 2.94 2.34 -14.13
C ARG A 41 2.78 0.82 -13.98
N CYS A 42 2.17 0.40 -12.88
CA CYS A 42 1.87 -1.01 -12.61
C CYS A 42 0.97 -1.62 -13.68
N TYR A 43 -0.07 -0.88 -14.11
CA TYR A 43 -0.96 -1.34 -15.18
C TYR A 43 -0.24 -1.45 -16.53
N GLU A 44 0.55 -0.46 -16.94
CA GLU A 44 1.34 -0.55 -18.18
C GLU A 44 2.29 -1.76 -18.14
N ALA A 45 3.01 -1.96 -17.02
CA ALA A 45 3.89 -3.10 -16.87
C ALA A 45 3.12 -4.41 -17.01
N PHE A 46 1.97 -4.53 -16.34
CA PHE A 46 1.10 -5.71 -16.43
C PHE A 46 0.67 -6.02 -17.88
N THR A 47 0.33 -4.99 -18.68
CA THR A 47 -0.08 -5.19 -20.08
C THR A 47 1.03 -5.72 -21.00
N LYS A 48 2.29 -5.61 -20.57
CA LYS A 48 3.46 -6.07 -21.33
C LYS A 48 3.95 -7.46 -20.90
N ILE A 49 3.39 -8.01 -19.82
CA ILE A 49 3.76 -9.32 -19.29
C ILE A 49 2.87 -10.38 -19.94
N GLU A 50 3.49 -11.44 -20.43
CA GLU A 50 2.76 -12.61 -20.95
C GLU A 50 2.26 -13.49 -19.79
N GLY A 51 1.07 -14.04 -19.94
CA GLY A 51 0.45 -14.91 -18.95
C GLY A 51 -0.95 -14.49 -18.57
N HIS A 52 -1.56 -15.27 -17.71
CA HIS A 52 -2.87 -14.97 -17.12
C HIS A 52 -2.74 -14.87 -15.62
N PHE A 53 -3.10 -13.73 -15.08
CA PHE A 53 -3.03 -13.44 -13.66
C PHE A 53 -4.36 -12.85 -13.19
N ASP A 54 -4.87 -13.32 -12.06
CA ASP A 54 -6.15 -12.86 -11.50
C ASP A 54 -5.98 -11.57 -10.67
N VAL A 55 -4.79 -11.42 -10.05
CA VAL A 55 -4.49 -10.33 -9.12
C VAL A 55 -3.10 -9.78 -9.39
N VAL A 56 -2.97 -8.46 -9.39
CA VAL A 56 -1.70 -7.74 -9.45
C VAL A 56 -1.46 -7.08 -8.10
N VAL A 57 -0.28 -7.32 -7.51
CA VAL A 57 0.17 -6.66 -6.28
C VAL A 57 1.15 -5.55 -6.66
N ASN A 58 0.83 -4.32 -6.31
CA ASN A 58 1.67 -3.15 -6.53
C ASN A 58 2.49 -2.86 -5.25
N ILE A 59 3.77 -3.21 -5.28
CA ILE A 59 4.73 -2.92 -4.23
C ILE A 59 5.49 -1.67 -4.65
N GLN A 60 5.41 -0.61 -3.84
CA GLN A 60 6.11 0.64 -4.13
C GLN A 60 7.63 0.45 -4.04
N GLY A 61 8.39 1.10 -4.93
CA GLY A 61 9.84 0.96 -4.97
C GLY A 61 10.57 1.56 -3.77
N ASP A 62 9.92 2.44 -3.04
CA ASP A 62 10.37 3.07 -1.79
C ASP A 62 10.07 2.23 -0.54
N GLU A 63 9.37 1.08 -0.69
CA GLU A 63 9.08 0.12 0.39
C GLU A 63 9.84 -1.21 0.21
N PRO A 64 11.18 -1.23 0.27
CA PRO A 64 11.97 -2.43 -0.05
C PRO A 64 11.89 -3.53 1.02
N PHE A 65 11.34 -3.24 2.21
CA PHE A 65 11.29 -4.16 3.35
C PHE A 65 9.95 -4.86 3.52
N ILE A 66 9.22 -5.04 2.42
CA ILE A 66 7.97 -5.81 2.47
C ILE A 66 8.24 -7.23 2.99
N GLN A 67 7.47 -7.64 3.98
CA GLN A 67 7.61 -8.95 4.60
C GLN A 67 6.64 -9.96 4.00
N GLN A 68 6.99 -11.23 4.07
CA GLN A 68 6.17 -12.33 3.60
C GLN A 68 4.77 -12.30 4.21
N SER A 69 4.66 -12.03 5.52
CA SER A 69 3.38 -11.94 6.23
C SER A 69 2.44 -10.86 5.70
N GLN A 70 2.99 -9.77 5.14
CA GLN A 70 2.20 -8.71 4.50
C GLN A 70 1.64 -9.19 3.15
N LEU A 71 2.44 -9.92 2.36
CA LEU A 71 1.98 -10.53 1.11
C LEU A 71 0.92 -11.61 1.36
N GLU A 72 1.06 -12.40 2.41
CA GLU A 72 0.06 -13.37 2.84
C GLU A 72 -1.24 -12.69 3.27
N ALA A 73 -1.15 -11.62 4.05
CA ALA A 73 -2.30 -10.86 4.52
C ALA A 73 -3.08 -10.20 3.37
N ILE A 74 -2.38 -9.65 2.37
CA ILE A 74 -3.05 -9.04 1.21
C ILE A 74 -3.64 -10.11 0.28
N LYS A 75 -2.95 -11.24 0.07
CA LYS A 75 -3.45 -12.38 -0.69
C LYS A 75 -4.73 -12.94 -0.09
N ALA A 76 -4.79 -13.12 1.23
CA ALA A 76 -5.97 -13.61 1.95
C ALA A 76 -7.21 -12.71 1.78
N CYS A 77 -7.06 -11.44 1.44
CA CYS A 77 -8.20 -10.58 1.11
C CYS A 77 -8.98 -11.08 -0.12
N PHE A 78 -8.33 -11.80 -1.04
CA PHE A 78 -8.92 -12.31 -2.28
C PHE A 78 -9.51 -13.71 -2.16
N ASP A 79 -9.49 -14.32 -0.96
CA ASP A 79 -10.29 -15.52 -0.65
C ASP A 79 -11.78 -15.21 -0.76
N ASP A 80 -12.16 -13.95 -0.55
CA ASP A 80 -13.48 -13.42 -0.90
C ASP A 80 -13.49 -12.99 -2.38
N SER A 81 -14.22 -13.73 -3.20
CA SER A 81 -14.32 -13.49 -4.65
C SER A 81 -14.88 -12.11 -5.01
N SER A 82 -15.59 -11.45 -4.08
CA SER A 82 -16.12 -10.09 -4.27
C SER A 82 -15.09 -8.99 -4.06
N THR A 83 -13.88 -9.32 -3.55
CA THR A 83 -12.82 -8.33 -3.33
C THR A 83 -12.31 -7.81 -4.68
N GLN A 84 -12.44 -6.50 -4.88
CA GLN A 84 -11.99 -5.77 -6.07
C GLN A 84 -10.56 -5.26 -5.89
N ILE A 85 -10.34 -4.55 -4.79
CA ILE A 85 -9.07 -3.94 -4.40
C ILE A 85 -8.78 -4.35 -2.95
N ALA A 86 -7.52 -4.62 -2.64
CA ALA A 86 -7.08 -4.85 -1.27
C ALA A 86 -5.94 -3.90 -0.91
N THR A 87 -5.85 -3.58 0.37
CA THR A 87 -4.74 -2.84 0.98
C THR A 87 -4.44 -3.39 2.36
N LEU A 88 -3.39 -2.89 3.00
CA LEU A 88 -3.08 -3.26 4.37
C LEU A 88 -3.32 -2.10 5.34
N VAL A 89 -3.65 -2.46 6.57
CA VAL A 89 -3.76 -1.52 7.67
C VAL A 89 -3.06 -2.07 8.91
N LYS A 90 -2.47 -1.18 9.70
CA LYS A 90 -1.87 -1.52 10.99
C LYS A 90 -2.66 -0.82 12.09
N PRO A 91 -3.12 -1.53 13.13
CA PRO A 91 -3.71 -0.88 14.29
C PRO A 91 -2.63 -0.06 15.01
N PHE A 92 -2.99 1.15 15.45
CA PHE A 92 -2.19 1.86 16.43
C PHE A 92 -2.21 1.10 17.76
N SER A 93 -1.09 1.13 18.49
CA SER A 93 -1.01 0.62 19.85
C SER A 93 -1.73 1.56 20.83
N SER A 94 -2.27 1.01 21.92
CA SER A 94 -2.78 1.81 23.05
C SER A 94 -1.67 2.65 23.71
N ASP A 95 -0.41 2.27 23.51
CA ASP A 95 0.77 2.93 24.07
C ASP A 95 1.37 3.98 23.12
N ASP A 96 0.86 4.07 21.89
CA ASP A 96 1.26 5.13 20.96
C ASP A 96 0.80 6.49 21.47
N SER A 97 1.54 7.53 21.15
CA SER A 97 1.15 8.91 21.53
C SER A 97 0.05 9.44 20.61
N PHE A 98 -0.71 10.44 21.11
CA PHE A 98 -1.71 11.12 20.29
C PHE A 98 -1.05 11.86 19.11
N GLU A 99 0.18 12.37 19.27
CA GLU A 99 0.98 13.00 18.21
C GLU A 99 1.29 12.01 17.09
N ALA A 100 1.55 10.74 17.40
CA ALA A 100 1.73 9.70 16.40
C ALA A 100 0.43 9.45 15.60
N LEU A 101 -0.72 9.45 16.28
CA LEU A 101 -2.03 9.35 15.64
C LEU A 101 -2.35 10.59 14.79
N GLU A 102 -1.98 11.79 15.24
CA GLU A 102 -2.25 13.07 14.56
C GLU A 102 -1.32 13.32 13.35
N ASN A 103 -0.26 12.53 13.19
CA ASN A 103 0.69 12.68 12.10
C ASN A 103 -0.01 12.58 10.73
N VAL A 104 0.01 13.66 9.97
CA VAL A 104 -0.62 13.78 8.64
C VAL A 104 0.03 12.89 7.58
N ASN A 105 1.28 12.47 7.79
CA ASN A 105 2.01 11.56 6.89
C ASN A 105 1.64 10.08 7.14
N SER A 106 0.86 9.81 8.18
CA SER A 106 0.28 8.51 8.49
C SER A 106 -1.23 8.54 8.25
N PRO A 107 -1.75 8.32 7.04
CA PRO A 107 -3.18 8.36 6.78
C PRO A 107 -3.92 7.35 7.64
N LYS A 108 -5.06 7.77 8.19
CA LYS A 108 -5.97 6.92 8.96
C LYS A 108 -7.05 6.36 8.05
N VAL A 109 -7.59 5.21 8.40
CA VAL A 109 -8.69 4.59 7.67
C VAL A 109 -9.74 4.08 8.63
N VAL A 110 -11.00 4.33 8.31
CA VAL A 110 -12.15 3.77 9.02
C VAL A 110 -12.64 2.54 8.26
N LEU A 111 -12.82 1.44 8.98
CA LEU A 111 -13.27 0.16 8.42
C LEU A 111 -14.70 -0.15 8.85
N ASN A 112 -15.45 -0.77 7.94
CA ASN A 112 -16.73 -1.38 8.30
C ASN A 112 -16.51 -2.78 8.95
N LYS A 113 -17.59 -3.43 9.37
CA LYS A 113 -17.55 -4.76 10.02
C LYS A 113 -16.96 -5.86 9.13
N ASN A 114 -17.00 -5.70 7.82
CA ASN A 114 -16.44 -6.62 6.85
C ASN A 114 -14.99 -6.27 6.49
N ARG A 115 -14.38 -5.32 7.20
CA ARG A 115 -13.04 -4.78 6.92
C ARG A 115 -12.90 -4.13 5.55
N ASN A 116 -13.98 -3.60 4.97
CA ASN A 116 -13.88 -2.71 3.82
C ASN A 116 -13.67 -1.27 4.31
N ALA A 117 -12.78 -0.55 3.65
CA ALA A 117 -12.52 0.84 3.93
C ALA A 117 -13.77 1.69 3.65
N MET A 118 -14.12 2.52 4.62
CA MET A 118 -15.21 3.51 4.49
C MET A 118 -14.69 4.85 4.04
N TYR A 119 -13.52 5.26 4.54
CA TYR A 119 -12.84 6.50 4.19
C TYR A 119 -11.39 6.47 4.66
N PHE A 120 -10.50 7.16 3.91
CA PHE A 120 -9.11 7.43 4.30
C PHE A 120 -8.94 8.93 4.50
N SER A 121 -8.19 9.33 5.53
CA SER A 121 -7.89 10.74 5.79
C SER A 121 -6.52 10.94 6.45
N ARG A 122 -5.89 12.06 6.15
CA ARG A 122 -4.73 12.55 6.90
C ARG A 122 -5.12 13.06 8.28
N SER A 123 -6.36 13.54 8.44
CA SER A 123 -6.93 13.89 9.74
C SER A 123 -7.19 12.66 10.61
N VAL A 124 -7.30 12.85 11.91
CA VAL A 124 -7.69 11.77 12.82
C VAL A 124 -9.17 11.46 12.64
N ILE A 125 -9.47 10.26 12.19
CA ILE A 125 -10.81 9.71 12.02
C ILE A 125 -10.91 8.32 12.65
N PRO A 126 -12.03 7.96 13.35
CA PRO A 126 -13.15 8.83 13.71
C PRO A 126 -12.80 9.79 14.86
N TYR A 127 -13.57 10.87 15.01
CA TYR A 127 -13.48 11.74 16.18
C TYR A 127 -14.20 11.09 17.38
N GLN A 128 -13.55 11.05 18.54
CA GLN A 128 -14.18 10.59 19.78
C GLN A 128 -14.71 11.78 20.60
N ARG A 129 -16.02 11.92 20.61
CA ARG A 129 -16.68 13.08 21.23
C ARG A 129 -16.61 13.09 22.76
N ASN A 130 -16.61 11.91 23.37
CA ASN A 130 -16.82 11.75 24.81
C ASN A 130 -15.56 11.35 25.57
N ALA A 131 -14.39 11.41 24.95
CA ALA A 131 -13.11 11.06 25.54
C ALA A 131 -12.09 12.18 25.34
N GLU A 132 -11.20 12.35 26.29
CA GLU A 132 -10.02 13.20 26.14
C GLU A 132 -9.04 12.57 25.12
N LYS A 133 -8.29 13.41 24.41
CA LYS A 133 -7.42 12.96 23.30
C LYS A 133 -6.39 11.91 23.71
N ASN A 134 -5.88 11.99 24.94
CA ASN A 134 -4.92 11.02 25.48
C ASN A 134 -5.53 9.64 25.80
N GLU A 135 -6.87 9.51 25.79
CA GLU A 135 -7.56 8.24 26.01
C GLU A 135 -8.06 7.59 24.71
N TRP A 136 -7.97 8.32 23.57
CA TRP A 136 -8.55 7.84 22.30
C TRP A 136 -8.03 6.48 21.86
N LEU A 137 -6.71 6.26 21.96
CA LEU A 137 -6.08 4.99 21.55
C LEU A 137 -6.39 3.83 22.50
N LYS A 138 -6.81 4.12 23.73
CA LYS A 138 -7.23 3.08 24.69
C LYS A 138 -8.68 2.66 24.47
N GLU A 139 -9.54 3.60 24.05
CA GLU A 139 -10.97 3.36 23.93
C GLU A 139 -11.39 2.92 22.52
N HIS A 140 -10.60 3.24 21.48
CA HIS A 140 -10.93 2.91 20.10
C HIS A 140 -9.69 2.44 19.32
N THR A 141 -9.88 1.42 18.48
CA THR A 141 -8.83 0.95 17.58
C THR A 141 -8.77 1.83 16.34
N TYR A 142 -7.75 2.66 16.25
CA TYR A 142 -7.42 3.40 15.04
C TYR A 142 -6.53 2.57 14.12
N TYR A 143 -6.69 2.75 12.81
CA TYR A 143 -5.89 2.05 11.82
C TYR A 143 -5.07 3.04 11.00
N LYS A 144 -3.75 2.78 10.93
CA LYS A 144 -2.84 3.41 9.98
C LYS A 144 -2.91 2.65 8.66
N HIS A 145 -3.05 3.37 7.57
CA HIS A 145 -2.96 2.80 6.23
C HIS A 145 -1.51 2.46 5.88
N ILE A 146 -1.30 1.29 5.27
CA ILE A 146 -0.04 0.84 4.69
C ILE A 146 -0.19 0.82 3.18
N GLY A 147 0.70 1.53 2.46
CA GLY A 147 0.61 1.83 1.03
C GLY A 147 0.74 0.65 0.06
N LEU A 148 0.60 -0.59 0.53
CA LEU A 148 0.58 -1.78 -0.31
C LEU A 148 -0.82 -2.02 -0.87
N TYR A 149 -0.92 -2.20 -2.18
CA TYR A 149 -2.19 -2.47 -2.87
C TYR A 149 -2.14 -3.73 -3.72
N ALA A 150 -3.29 -4.38 -3.83
CA ALA A 150 -3.51 -5.43 -4.80
C ALA A 150 -4.88 -5.24 -5.47
N TYR A 151 -4.99 -5.65 -6.73
CA TYR A 151 -6.15 -5.39 -7.57
C TYR A 151 -6.53 -6.63 -8.37
N ARG A 152 -7.83 -6.88 -8.57
CA ARG A 152 -8.24 -7.73 -9.71
C ARG A 152 -7.76 -7.07 -11.00
N THR A 153 -7.31 -7.86 -11.96
CA THR A 153 -6.70 -7.33 -13.19
C THR A 153 -7.64 -6.47 -14.01
N GLU A 154 -8.93 -6.84 -14.09
CA GLU A 154 -9.97 -6.03 -14.73
C GLU A 154 -10.21 -4.71 -13.99
N VAL A 155 -10.21 -4.75 -12.65
CA VAL A 155 -10.38 -3.53 -11.81
C VAL A 155 -9.20 -2.59 -11.97
N LEU A 156 -7.96 -3.11 -12.00
CA LEU A 156 -6.76 -2.30 -12.25
C LEU A 156 -6.88 -1.53 -13.57
N LYS A 157 -7.35 -2.20 -14.64
CA LYS A 157 -7.62 -1.55 -15.92
C LYS A 157 -8.64 -0.42 -15.83
N GLU A 158 -9.71 -0.64 -15.05
CA GLU A 158 -10.78 0.35 -14.92
C GLU A 158 -10.32 1.59 -14.15
N ILE A 159 -9.68 1.39 -12.98
CA ILE A 159 -9.31 2.49 -12.08
C ILE A 159 -8.21 3.39 -12.66
N THR A 160 -7.33 2.89 -13.53
CA THR A 160 -6.32 3.71 -14.22
C THR A 160 -6.91 4.64 -15.28
N ASN A 161 -8.16 4.43 -15.71
CA ASN A 161 -8.88 5.30 -16.62
C ASN A 161 -9.75 6.37 -15.91
N LEU A 162 -9.82 6.34 -14.58
CA LEU A 162 -10.58 7.31 -13.82
C LEU A 162 -9.88 8.66 -13.76
N PRO A 163 -10.58 9.78 -13.98
CA PRO A 163 -10.03 11.10 -13.73
C PRO A 163 -9.77 11.30 -12.24
N GLN A 164 -8.81 12.16 -11.91
CA GLN A 164 -8.59 12.57 -10.52
C GLN A 164 -9.87 13.12 -9.91
N SER A 165 -10.13 12.77 -8.65
CA SER A 165 -11.36 13.12 -7.95
C SER A 165 -11.14 14.24 -6.93
N PRO A 166 -12.19 14.97 -6.53
CA PRO A 166 -12.09 16.05 -5.54
C PRO A 166 -11.49 15.61 -4.21
N LEU A 167 -11.88 14.44 -3.69
CA LEU A 167 -11.34 13.95 -2.40
C LEU A 167 -9.88 13.53 -2.52
N GLU A 168 -9.50 12.86 -3.63
CA GLU A 168 -8.10 12.55 -3.93
C GLU A 168 -7.24 13.80 -3.92
N LEU A 169 -7.68 14.85 -4.62
CA LEU A 169 -6.93 16.12 -4.71
C LEU A 169 -6.83 16.81 -3.36
N ALA A 170 -7.90 16.79 -2.54
CA ALA A 170 -7.94 17.44 -1.25
C ALA A 170 -6.99 16.76 -0.23
N GLU A 171 -6.99 15.43 -0.17
CA GLU A 171 -6.20 14.65 0.78
C GLU A 171 -4.85 14.22 0.20
N SER A 172 -4.63 14.34 -1.13
CA SER A 172 -3.52 13.73 -1.86
C SER A 172 -3.41 12.23 -1.57
N LEU A 173 -4.54 11.53 -1.68
CA LEU A 173 -4.70 10.10 -1.44
C LEU A 173 -5.42 9.46 -2.64
N GLU A 174 -4.69 8.77 -3.51
CA GLU A 174 -5.20 8.19 -4.76
C GLU A 174 -6.39 7.26 -4.54
N GLN A 175 -6.40 6.48 -3.48
CA GLN A 175 -7.45 5.52 -3.16
C GLN A 175 -8.82 6.15 -2.92
N LEU A 176 -8.89 7.44 -2.62
CA LEU A 176 -10.15 8.16 -2.52
C LEU A 176 -10.85 8.28 -3.86
N ARG A 177 -10.12 8.39 -4.98
CA ARG A 177 -10.68 8.34 -6.34
C ARG A 177 -11.47 7.05 -6.55
N TRP A 178 -10.94 5.93 -6.10
CA TRP A 178 -11.61 4.63 -6.27
C TRP A 178 -12.86 4.54 -5.41
N LEU A 179 -12.81 4.97 -4.14
CA LEU A 179 -13.99 5.02 -3.26
C LEU A 179 -15.08 5.94 -3.79
N GLU A 180 -14.73 7.13 -4.31
CA GLU A 180 -15.69 8.07 -4.91
C GLU A 180 -16.38 7.48 -6.15
N ASN A 181 -15.72 6.58 -6.87
CA ASN A 181 -16.27 5.89 -8.04
C ASN A 181 -16.95 4.54 -7.69
N GLY A 182 -17.14 4.24 -6.40
CA GLY A 182 -17.91 3.10 -5.94
C GLY A 182 -17.15 1.78 -5.84
N TYR A 183 -15.83 1.77 -6.02
CA TYR A 183 -15.02 0.58 -5.80
C TYR A 183 -14.88 0.28 -4.30
N SER A 184 -14.87 -1.00 -3.95
CA SER A 184 -14.63 -1.44 -2.58
C SER A 184 -13.15 -1.77 -2.37
N ILE A 185 -12.62 -1.36 -1.21
CA ILE A 185 -11.24 -1.64 -0.81
C ILE A 185 -11.26 -2.48 0.46
N LYS A 186 -10.84 -3.74 0.36
CA LYS A 186 -10.70 -4.67 1.49
C LYS A 186 -9.41 -4.39 2.23
N ALA A 187 -9.44 -4.34 3.56
CA ALA A 187 -8.26 -4.15 4.38
C ALA A 187 -7.79 -5.46 5.03
N GLY A 188 -6.58 -5.89 4.70
CA GLY A 188 -5.84 -6.88 5.46
C GLY A 188 -5.17 -6.22 6.68
N ILE A 189 -5.17 -6.91 7.83
CA ILE A 189 -4.53 -6.38 9.03
C ILE A 189 -3.11 -6.93 9.11
N THR A 190 -2.14 -6.04 9.37
CA THR A 190 -0.74 -6.41 9.62
C THR A 190 -0.24 -5.78 10.92
N SER A 191 0.68 -6.44 11.59
CA SER A 191 1.43 -5.87 12.72
C SER A 191 2.75 -5.21 12.26
N VAL A 192 3.14 -5.44 11.01
CA VAL A 192 4.40 -4.96 10.45
C VAL A 192 4.22 -3.54 9.92
N GLU A 193 5.16 -2.67 10.25
CA GLU A 193 5.31 -1.34 9.66
C GLU A 193 6.41 -1.40 8.61
N THR A 194 6.12 -0.92 7.41
CA THR A 194 7.13 -0.75 6.37
C THR A 194 7.94 0.51 6.64
N ILE A 195 9.24 0.44 6.37
CA ILE A 195 10.12 1.60 6.41
C ILE A 195 10.22 2.09 4.97
N GLY A 196 9.48 3.16 4.67
CA GLY A 196 9.63 3.87 3.39
C GLY A 196 10.98 4.58 3.32
N ILE A 197 11.57 4.63 2.13
CA ILE A 197 12.84 5.33 1.87
C ILE A 197 12.54 6.54 0.98
N ASP A 198 12.19 7.67 1.62
CA ASP A 198 11.91 8.94 0.95
C ASP A 198 13.08 9.93 1.06
N THR A 199 13.92 9.77 2.07
CA THR A 199 15.02 10.68 2.38
C THR A 199 16.33 9.93 2.54
N PRO A 200 17.52 10.60 2.41
CA PRO A 200 18.82 10.00 2.72
C PRO A 200 18.89 9.43 4.15
N GLN A 201 18.20 10.05 5.11
CA GLN A 201 18.15 9.58 6.50
C GLN A 201 17.35 8.26 6.62
N ASP A 202 16.32 8.08 5.79
CA ASP A 202 15.57 6.82 5.76
C ASP A 202 16.44 5.70 5.17
N LEU A 203 17.30 6.02 4.20
CA LEU A 203 18.25 5.04 3.65
C LEU A 203 19.24 4.56 4.72
N GLU A 204 19.77 5.48 5.55
CA GLU A 204 20.66 5.11 6.66
C GLU A 204 19.96 4.18 7.67
N ARG A 205 18.71 4.48 8.03
CA ARG A 205 17.88 3.61 8.90
C ARG A 205 17.61 2.23 8.26
N ALA A 206 17.36 2.23 6.95
CA ALA A 206 17.16 1.02 6.18
C ALA A 206 18.40 0.12 6.18
N GLU A 207 19.60 0.70 6.02
CA GLU A 207 20.86 -0.03 6.09
C GLU A 207 21.13 -0.59 7.50
N GLU A 208 20.81 0.16 8.55
CA GLU A 208 20.92 -0.32 9.93
C GLU A 208 19.97 -1.48 10.19
N PHE A 209 18.74 -1.39 9.70
CA PHE A 209 17.76 -2.47 9.80
C PHE A 209 18.25 -3.77 9.13
N LEU A 210 18.82 -3.68 7.92
CA LEU A 210 19.40 -4.84 7.23
C LEU A 210 20.55 -5.48 8.02
N LYS A 211 21.41 -4.69 8.63
CA LYS A 211 22.52 -5.19 9.47
C LYS A 211 22.00 -5.97 10.69
N THR A 212 20.91 -5.53 11.30
CA THR A 212 20.32 -6.22 12.46
C THR A 212 19.64 -7.54 12.08
N GLN A 213 19.04 -7.63 10.89
CA GLN A 213 18.42 -8.87 10.40
C GLN A 213 19.44 -9.96 9.99
N GLN A 214 20.65 -9.58 9.57
CA GLN A 214 21.69 -10.54 9.21
C GLN A 214 22.37 -11.21 10.42
N HIS A 215 22.11 -10.71 11.63
CA HIS A 215 22.70 -11.21 12.87
C HIS A 215 21.70 -11.94 13.77
N SER A 216 20.46 -12.16 13.29
CA SER A 216 19.38 -12.91 13.95
C SER A 216 19.09 -14.21 13.23
#